data_a83af920782abd85a5a5ce543e73d3f9
#
_entry.id   a83af920782abd85a5a5ce543e73d3f9
#
_cell.length_a   1.000
_cell.length_b   1.000
_cell.length_c   1.000
_cell.angle_alpha   90.00
_cell.angle_beta   90.00
_cell.angle_gamma   90.00
#
_symmetry.space_group_name_H-M   'P 1'
#
loop_
_entity.id
_entity.type
_entity.pdbx_description
1 polymer ?
#
loop_
_entity_poly.entity_id
_entity_poly.type
_entity_poly.pdbx_seq_one_letter_code
_entity_poly.pdbx_strand_id
1 'polypeptide(L)'
;MIRKSLITALLAVMSASAMAAVSPEEAAQLGKTLTPVGAEQAGNKDGTIPAWTGGLTTPPAGFKPGDGKRPDPYAGDKPRLVVTGKNADQYKDQLTAITYALLKRYPTMRVDVYPTHRPIVFPKKVLENTAKNAVQARTVQDGLSIENALPGYPFPIA
;
A
#
# COMPACT_ATOMS: atom_id res chain seq x y z
N MET A 1 33.21 -50.04 -21.16
CA MET A 1 33.61 -49.11 -20.07
C MET A 1 33.37 -47.69 -20.59
N ILE A 2 32.22 -47.16 -20.39
CA ILE A 2 31.79 -45.90 -20.98
C ILE A 2 31.49 -44.92 -19.84
N ARG A 3 32.17 -43.86 -19.91
CA ARG A 3 32.25 -42.67 -19.09
C ARG A 3 30.86 -42.17 -18.63
N LYS A 4 30.51 -42.46 -17.40
CA LYS A 4 29.42 -41.78 -16.65
C LYS A 4 30.05 -40.72 -15.75
N SER A 5 30.62 -39.73 -16.37
CA SER A 5 31.14 -38.58 -15.65
C SER A 5 30.81 -37.37 -16.50
N LEU A 6 30.25 -36.34 -15.91
CA LEU A 6 30.00 -35.02 -16.47
C LEU A 6 28.52 -34.64 -16.78
N ILE A 7 27.60 -34.99 -15.88
CA ILE A 7 26.35 -34.17 -15.79
C ILE A 7 26.06 -33.91 -14.31
N THR A 8 27.04 -33.55 -13.54
CA THR A 8 26.88 -33.08 -12.16
C THR A 8 27.47 -31.67 -12.05
N ALA A 9 27.31 -30.92 -13.08
CA ALA A 9 27.76 -29.53 -13.06
C ALA A 9 26.61 -28.65 -13.46
N LEU A 10 26.29 -27.72 -12.61
CA LEU A 10 25.52 -26.53 -12.86
C LEU A 10 24.01 -26.62 -12.62
N LEU A 11 23.59 -27.13 -11.47
CA LEU A 11 22.54 -26.47 -10.72
C LEU A 11 23.21 -25.63 -9.61
N ALA A 12 24.01 -24.68 -10.02
CA ALA A 12 24.20 -23.49 -9.22
C ALA A 12 22.83 -22.78 -9.25
N VAL A 13 21.96 -23.17 -8.32
CA VAL A 13 20.87 -22.35 -7.89
C VAL A 13 21.53 -21.04 -7.49
N MET A 14 21.47 -20.06 -8.39
CA MET A 14 21.60 -18.66 -8.02
C MET A 14 20.49 -18.42 -7.02
N SER A 15 20.79 -18.59 -5.76
CA SER A 15 20.09 -17.94 -4.68
C SER A 15 20.29 -16.45 -4.99
N ALA A 16 19.39 -15.89 -5.78
CA ALA A 16 19.22 -14.46 -5.87
C ALA A 16 18.86 -14.05 -4.44
N SER A 17 19.90 -13.69 -3.69
CA SER A 17 19.70 -12.92 -2.47
C SER A 17 18.72 -11.85 -2.85
N ALA A 18 17.56 -11.82 -2.19
CA ALA A 18 16.54 -10.81 -2.43
C ALA A 18 17.18 -9.45 -2.14
N MET A 19 17.79 -8.88 -3.16
CA MET A 19 18.33 -7.53 -3.12
C MET A 19 17.09 -6.65 -3.18
N ALA A 20 16.80 -5.99 -2.08
CA ALA A 20 15.61 -5.15 -1.97
C ALA A 20 15.63 -3.94 -2.94
N ALA A 21 16.76 -3.67 -3.58
CA ALA A 21 16.87 -2.68 -4.65
C ALA A 21 16.34 -3.24 -5.97
N VAL A 22 15.46 -2.49 -6.62
CA VAL A 22 14.91 -2.83 -7.93
C VAL A 22 15.75 -2.26 -9.07
N SER A 23 15.47 -2.68 -10.32
CA SER A 23 16.14 -2.10 -11.49
C SER A 23 15.80 -0.62 -11.68
N PRO A 24 16.65 0.16 -12.36
CA PRO A 24 16.34 1.54 -12.71
C PRO A 24 15.04 1.69 -13.52
N GLU A 25 14.72 0.70 -14.37
CA GLU A 25 13.52 0.66 -15.20
C GLU A 25 12.26 0.49 -14.34
N GLU A 26 12.32 -0.37 -13.32
CA GLU A 26 11.22 -0.54 -12.36
C GLU A 26 11.08 0.70 -11.48
N ALA A 27 12.18 1.24 -10.97
CA ALA A 27 12.17 2.48 -10.19
C ALA A 27 11.60 3.68 -10.98
N ALA A 28 11.81 3.72 -12.30
CA ALA A 28 11.27 4.76 -13.17
C ALA A 28 9.73 4.73 -13.32
N GLN A 29 9.07 3.71 -12.80
CA GLN A 29 7.60 3.65 -12.74
C GLN A 29 7.03 4.46 -11.58
N LEU A 30 7.82 4.80 -10.56
CA LEU A 30 7.41 5.66 -9.45
C LEU A 30 7.00 7.05 -9.97
N GLY A 31 5.79 7.49 -9.62
CA GLY A 31 5.20 8.73 -10.10
C GLY A 31 4.62 8.66 -11.52
N LYS A 32 4.55 7.46 -12.14
CA LYS A 32 3.94 7.23 -13.48
C LYS A 32 2.81 6.22 -13.40
N THR A 33 3.12 4.93 -13.43
CA THR A 33 2.16 3.83 -13.24
C THR A 33 1.97 3.51 -11.77
N LEU A 34 3.01 3.71 -10.97
CA LEU A 34 2.98 3.62 -9.52
C LEU A 34 2.92 5.01 -8.90
N THR A 35 2.30 5.11 -7.74
CA THR A 35 2.43 6.33 -6.91
C THR A 35 3.90 6.52 -6.51
N PRO A 36 4.32 7.71 -6.07
CA PRO A 36 5.70 7.93 -5.63
C PRO A 36 6.18 7.02 -4.48
N VAL A 37 5.27 6.29 -3.85
CA VAL A 37 5.56 5.33 -2.75
C VAL A 37 5.24 3.88 -3.13
N GLY A 38 5.08 3.59 -4.42
CA GLY A 38 5.04 2.24 -4.97
C GLY A 38 3.67 1.58 -5.08
N ALA A 39 2.58 2.23 -4.65
CA ALA A 39 1.25 1.68 -4.86
C ALA A 39 0.79 1.89 -6.31
N GLU A 40 -0.08 1.03 -6.84
CA GLU A 40 -0.70 1.23 -8.14
C GLU A 40 -1.42 2.60 -8.20
N GLN A 41 -1.13 3.40 -9.24
CA GLN A 41 -1.72 4.73 -9.37
C GLN A 41 -3.15 4.66 -9.93
N ALA A 42 -3.42 3.74 -10.83
CA ALA A 42 -4.74 3.55 -11.41
C ALA A 42 -5.80 3.19 -10.36
N GLY A 43 -7.05 3.45 -10.66
CA GLY A 43 -8.19 2.94 -9.92
C GLY A 43 -8.46 1.47 -10.26
N ASN A 44 -9.27 0.80 -9.42
CA ASN A 44 -9.68 -0.55 -9.73
C ASN A 44 -10.79 -0.59 -10.80
N LYS A 45 -10.98 -1.77 -11.40
CA LYS A 45 -11.96 -1.98 -12.48
C LYS A 45 -13.40 -1.69 -12.05
N ASP A 46 -13.73 -1.95 -10.79
CA ASP A 46 -15.10 -1.80 -10.25
C ASP A 46 -15.41 -0.34 -9.85
N GLY A 47 -14.45 0.57 -9.97
CA GLY A 47 -14.61 1.97 -9.60
C GLY A 47 -14.78 2.21 -8.09
N THR A 48 -14.54 1.20 -7.26
CA THR A 48 -14.63 1.31 -5.79
C THR A 48 -13.40 1.94 -5.18
N ILE A 49 -12.26 1.85 -5.86
CA ILE A 49 -11.01 2.53 -5.50
C ILE A 49 -10.67 3.50 -6.63
N PRO A 50 -10.68 4.82 -6.41
CA PRO A 50 -10.37 5.81 -7.44
C PRO A 50 -8.87 5.80 -7.78
N ALA A 51 -8.50 6.33 -8.94
CA ALA A 51 -7.11 6.62 -9.26
C ALA A 51 -6.52 7.61 -8.25
N TRP A 52 -5.24 7.46 -7.92
CA TRP A 52 -4.54 8.44 -7.10
C TRP A 52 -4.17 9.66 -7.96
N THR A 53 -4.55 10.85 -7.49
CA THR A 53 -4.41 12.11 -8.22
C THR A 53 -3.47 13.10 -7.54
N GLY A 54 -2.56 12.61 -6.68
CA GLY A 54 -1.60 13.46 -5.98
C GLY A 54 -1.86 13.59 -4.47
N GLY A 55 -2.97 13.06 -4.00
CA GLY A 55 -3.35 13.13 -2.59
C GLY A 55 -3.92 14.50 -2.18
N LEU A 56 -4.12 14.70 -0.88
CA LEU A 56 -4.65 15.92 -0.31
C LEU A 56 -3.50 16.89 -0.01
N THR A 57 -3.28 17.85 -0.88
CA THR A 57 -2.18 18.84 -0.76
C THR A 57 -2.61 20.13 -0.06
N THR A 58 -3.91 20.36 0.07
CA THR A 58 -4.47 21.54 0.73
C THR A 58 -5.07 21.16 2.08
N PRO A 59 -4.78 21.86 3.16
CA PRO A 59 -5.43 21.61 4.44
C PRO A 59 -6.95 21.68 4.33
N PRO A 60 -7.69 20.82 5.06
CA PRO A 60 -9.16 20.88 5.05
C PRO A 60 -9.69 22.19 5.65
N ALA A 61 -10.92 22.53 5.27
CA ALA A 61 -11.59 23.74 5.79
C ALA A 61 -11.62 23.71 7.33
N GLY A 62 -11.33 24.83 7.96
CA GLY A 62 -11.28 24.96 9.42
C GLY A 62 -9.98 24.49 10.07
N PHE A 63 -9.00 23.99 9.31
CA PHE A 63 -7.67 23.69 9.87
C PHE A 63 -6.96 24.98 10.28
N LYS A 64 -6.46 24.98 11.52
CA LYS A 64 -5.62 26.05 12.07
C LYS A 64 -4.34 25.43 12.64
N PRO A 65 -3.16 25.84 12.15
CA PRO A 65 -1.90 25.37 12.74
C PRO A 65 -1.84 25.68 14.25
N GLY A 66 -1.45 24.68 15.05
CA GLY A 66 -1.23 24.86 16.48
C GLY A 66 -2.45 24.71 17.39
N ASP A 67 -3.68 24.59 16.88
CA ASP A 67 -4.86 24.43 17.74
C ASP A 67 -5.11 22.95 18.19
N GLY A 68 -4.25 22.03 17.75
CA GLY A 68 -4.34 20.61 18.07
C GLY A 68 -5.49 19.86 17.40
N LYS A 69 -6.36 20.55 16.66
CA LYS A 69 -7.51 19.94 15.98
C LYS A 69 -7.16 19.58 14.54
N ARG A 70 -7.63 18.40 14.14
CA ARG A 70 -7.52 17.93 12.75
C ARG A 70 -8.91 17.73 12.20
N PRO A 71 -9.49 18.73 11.50
CA PRO A 71 -10.80 18.58 10.92
C PRO A 71 -10.78 17.45 9.87
N ASP A 72 -11.91 16.73 9.81
CA ASP A 72 -12.09 15.67 8.81
C ASP A 72 -12.27 16.31 7.42
N PRO A 73 -11.40 16.00 6.45
CA PRO A 73 -11.54 16.51 5.09
C PRO A 73 -12.75 15.94 4.35
N TYR A 74 -13.35 14.89 4.85
CA TYR A 74 -14.47 14.15 4.25
C TYR A 74 -15.73 14.17 5.11
N ALA A 75 -15.85 15.13 6.01
CA ALA A 75 -17.02 15.28 6.89
C ALA A 75 -18.37 15.38 6.16
N GLY A 76 -18.36 15.73 4.87
CA GLY A 76 -19.55 15.76 4.02
C GLY A 76 -19.95 14.42 3.42
N ASP A 77 -19.12 13.40 3.54
CA ASP A 77 -19.39 12.08 2.97
C ASP A 77 -20.58 11.40 3.65
N LYS A 78 -21.34 10.67 2.84
CA LYS A 78 -22.42 9.81 3.32
C LYS A 78 -22.07 8.34 3.04
N PRO A 79 -22.49 7.41 3.90
CA PRO A 79 -22.32 6.00 3.62
C PRO A 79 -23.00 5.63 2.30
N ARG A 80 -22.27 4.89 1.45
CA ARG A 80 -22.81 4.29 0.21
C ARG A 80 -23.66 3.07 0.52
N LEU A 81 -23.35 2.39 1.62
CA LEU A 81 -24.00 1.17 2.08
C LEU A 81 -23.93 1.12 3.61
N VAL A 82 -25.01 0.67 4.23
CA VAL A 82 -25.05 0.35 5.66
C VAL A 82 -25.37 -1.13 5.84
N VAL A 83 -24.45 -1.88 6.44
CA VAL A 83 -24.63 -3.30 6.74
C VAL A 83 -25.00 -3.43 8.22
N THR A 84 -26.08 -4.16 8.48
CA THR A 84 -26.62 -4.44 9.82
C THR A 84 -26.85 -5.94 9.95
N GLY A 85 -27.20 -6.44 11.13
CA GLY A 85 -27.56 -7.85 11.30
C GLY A 85 -28.72 -8.33 10.42
N LYS A 86 -29.56 -7.41 9.93
CA LYS A 86 -30.72 -7.74 9.06
C LYS A 86 -30.33 -8.06 7.62
N ASN A 87 -29.29 -7.41 7.11
CA ASN A 87 -28.84 -7.59 5.72
C ASN A 87 -27.42 -8.18 5.60
N ALA A 88 -26.78 -8.55 6.72
CA ALA A 88 -25.42 -9.06 6.75
C ALA A 88 -25.24 -10.33 5.87
N ASP A 89 -26.28 -11.15 5.72
CA ASP A 89 -26.21 -12.37 4.90
C ASP A 89 -25.94 -12.06 3.43
N GLN A 90 -26.42 -10.92 2.92
CA GLN A 90 -26.22 -10.47 1.53
C GLN A 90 -24.76 -10.06 1.27
N TYR A 91 -24.03 -9.72 2.31
CA TYR A 91 -22.64 -9.21 2.24
C TYR A 91 -21.63 -10.13 2.91
N LYS A 92 -22.03 -11.37 3.21
CA LYS A 92 -21.20 -12.32 3.98
C LYS A 92 -19.81 -12.51 3.39
N ASP A 93 -19.72 -12.61 2.07
CA ASP A 93 -18.45 -12.83 1.35
C ASP A 93 -17.55 -11.57 1.30
N GLN A 94 -18.10 -10.41 1.67
CA GLN A 94 -17.39 -9.13 1.75
C GLN A 94 -17.03 -8.75 3.19
N LEU A 95 -17.45 -9.56 4.17
CA LEU A 95 -17.22 -9.34 5.60
C LEU A 95 -16.21 -10.35 6.14
N THR A 96 -15.42 -9.92 7.12
CA THR A 96 -14.66 -10.90 7.90
C THR A 96 -15.62 -11.76 8.73
N ALA A 97 -15.25 -13.00 9.03
CA ALA A 97 -16.04 -13.90 9.85
C ALA A 97 -16.40 -13.28 11.22
N ILE A 98 -15.48 -12.52 11.81
CA ILE A 98 -15.69 -11.82 13.09
C ILE A 98 -16.73 -10.71 12.91
N THR A 99 -16.59 -9.84 11.92
CA THR A 99 -17.53 -8.75 11.66
C THR A 99 -18.94 -9.29 11.43
N TYR A 100 -19.06 -10.33 10.60
CA TYR A 100 -20.33 -11.00 10.36
C TYR A 100 -20.97 -11.54 11.65
N ALA A 101 -20.20 -12.28 12.47
CA ALA A 101 -20.68 -12.82 13.73
C ALA A 101 -21.13 -11.72 14.70
N LEU A 102 -20.38 -10.61 14.78
CA LEU A 102 -20.74 -9.47 15.63
C LEU A 102 -22.04 -8.78 15.16
N LEU A 103 -22.22 -8.57 13.85
CA LEU A 103 -23.44 -8.02 13.28
C LEU A 103 -24.67 -8.89 13.59
N LYS A 104 -24.50 -10.23 13.53
CA LYS A 104 -25.60 -11.17 13.87
C LYS A 104 -25.90 -11.19 15.37
N ARG A 105 -24.90 -11.00 16.22
CA ARG A 105 -25.04 -11.07 17.69
C ARG A 105 -25.59 -9.80 18.30
N TYR A 106 -25.18 -8.63 17.77
CA TYR A 106 -25.49 -7.33 18.37
C TYR A 106 -26.44 -6.53 17.46
N PRO A 107 -27.75 -6.42 17.80
CA PRO A 107 -28.75 -5.77 16.93
C PRO A 107 -28.47 -4.29 16.64
N THR A 108 -27.74 -3.61 17.52
CA THR A 108 -27.36 -2.18 17.37
C THR A 108 -26.10 -1.96 16.57
N MET A 109 -25.36 -3.06 16.28
CA MET A 109 -24.12 -2.95 15.49
C MET A 109 -24.45 -2.70 14.03
N ARG A 110 -23.67 -1.82 13.40
CA ARG A 110 -23.72 -1.58 11.96
C ARG A 110 -22.32 -1.31 11.43
N VAL A 111 -22.14 -1.51 10.15
CA VAL A 111 -20.95 -1.13 9.38
C VAL A 111 -21.38 -0.15 8.33
N ASP A 112 -20.88 1.07 8.41
CA ASP A 112 -21.10 2.11 7.41
C ASP A 112 -19.94 2.08 6.40
N VAL A 113 -20.26 1.84 5.13
CA VAL A 113 -19.28 1.77 4.04
C VAL A 113 -19.27 3.10 3.30
N TYR A 114 -18.17 3.82 3.41
CA TYR A 114 -17.99 5.13 2.78
C TYR A 114 -17.26 5.03 1.42
N PRO A 115 -17.31 6.08 0.59
CA PRO A 115 -16.43 6.18 -0.57
C PRO A 115 -14.97 6.05 -0.17
N THR A 116 -14.17 5.40 -1.02
CA THR A 116 -12.72 5.31 -0.81
C THR A 116 -12.06 6.60 -1.28
N HIS A 117 -11.20 7.17 -0.45
CA HIS A 117 -10.33 8.29 -0.79
C HIS A 117 -8.86 7.87 -0.72
N ARG A 118 -8.01 8.55 -1.46
CA ARG A 118 -6.57 8.31 -1.48
C ARG A 118 -5.81 9.60 -1.15
N PRO A 119 -5.96 10.12 0.10
CA PRO A 119 -5.47 11.44 0.47
C PRO A 119 -3.98 11.51 0.75
N ILE A 120 -3.30 10.38 0.89
CA ILE A 120 -1.92 10.36 1.38
C ILE A 120 -0.99 11.07 0.40
N VAL A 121 -0.22 12.01 0.94
CA VAL A 121 0.86 12.73 0.27
C VAL A 121 2.01 12.93 1.26
N PHE A 122 3.22 12.98 0.74
CA PHE A 122 4.42 13.19 1.55
C PHE A 122 5.17 14.43 1.07
N PRO A 123 5.98 15.07 1.95
CA PRO A 123 6.84 16.16 1.54
C PRO A 123 7.74 15.76 0.38
N LYS A 124 7.99 16.71 -0.53
CA LYS A 124 8.78 16.48 -1.75
C LYS A 124 10.12 15.79 -1.47
N LYS A 125 10.82 16.20 -0.41
CA LYS A 125 12.09 15.59 0.00
C LYS A 125 11.98 14.11 0.33
N VAL A 126 10.88 13.70 0.97
CA VAL A 126 10.62 12.28 1.29
C VAL A 126 10.41 11.49 0.00
N LEU A 127 9.66 12.03 -0.96
CA LEU A 127 9.41 11.37 -2.25
C LEU A 127 10.68 11.25 -3.09
N GLU A 128 11.51 12.30 -3.15
CA GLU A 128 12.81 12.27 -3.83
C GLU A 128 13.75 11.23 -3.22
N ASN A 129 13.79 11.14 -1.91
CA ASN A 129 14.60 10.14 -1.21
C ASN A 129 14.05 8.72 -1.45
N THR A 130 12.73 8.55 -1.45
CA THR A 130 12.07 7.26 -1.75
C THR A 130 12.46 6.76 -3.14
N ALA A 131 12.44 7.64 -4.15
CA ALA A 131 12.85 7.27 -5.51
C ALA A 131 14.33 6.83 -5.58
N LYS A 132 15.23 7.48 -4.82
CA LYS A 132 16.64 7.09 -4.71
C LYS A 132 16.79 5.75 -3.99
N ASN A 133 16.06 5.56 -2.90
CA ASN A 133 16.08 4.34 -2.13
C ASN A 133 15.71 3.11 -2.95
N ALA A 134 14.76 3.24 -3.88
CA ALA A 134 14.33 2.14 -4.75
C ALA A 134 15.51 1.40 -5.41
N VAL A 135 16.57 2.14 -5.79
CA VAL A 135 17.73 1.57 -6.49
C VAL A 135 18.97 1.39 -5.62
N GLN A 136 19.02 2.01 -4.43
CA GLN A 136 20.25 2.01 -3.61
C GLN A 136 20.10 1.37 -2.24
N ALA A 137 18.90 1.39 -1.64
CA ALA A 137 18.69 0.80 -0.32
C ALA A 137 18.79 -0.72 -0.39
N ARG A 138 19.44 -1.32 0.59
CA ARG A 138 19.67 -2.76 0.66
C ARG A 138 19.44 -3.27 2.06
N THR A 139 18.85 -4.46 2.17
CA THR A 139 18.83 -5.21 3.42
C THR A 139 20.16 -5.90 3.62
N VAL A 140 20.64 -5.89 4.84
CA VAL A 140 21.87 -6.59 5.28
C VAL A 140 21.59 -7.39 6.54
N GLN A 141 22.53 -8.26 6.94
CA GLN A 141 22.38 -9.10 8.13
C GLN A 141 21.05 -9.88 8.15
N ASP A 142 20.76 -10.58 7.05
CA ASP A 142 19.53 -11.38 6.89
C ASP A 142 18.24 -10.60 7.14
N GLY A 143 18.23 -9.33 6.75
CA GLY A 143 17.05 -8.45 6.87
C GLY A 143 16.96 -7.69 8.19
N LEU A 144 17.93 -7.84 9.08
CA LEU A 144 17.95 -7.17 10.39
C LEU A 144 18.40 -5.70 10.33
N SER A 145 18.99 -5.27 9.21
CA SER A 145 19.46 -3.90 9.02
C SER A 145 19.27 -3.42 7.60
N ILE A 146 19.30 -2.10 7.41
CA ILE A 146 19.18 -1.45 6.10
C ILE A 146 20.38 -0.53 5.91
N GLU A 147 21.02 -0.65 4.74
CA GLU A 147 22.12 0.23 4.34
C GLU A 147 21.73 1.10 3.14
N ASN A 148 22.43 2.22 2.97
CA ASN A 148 22.28 3.19 1.88
C ASN A 148 20.89 3.80 1.75
N ALA A 149 20.05 3.74 2.80
CA ALA A 149 18.74 4.34 2.81
C ALA A 149 18.80 5.81 3.25
N LEU A 150 18.13 6.67 2.50
CA LEU A 150 17.84 8.06 2.85
C LEU A 150 16.50 8.15 3.61
N PRO A 151 16.26 9.24 4.36
CA PRO A 151 14.96 9.47 5.00
C PRO A 151 13.81 9.49 3.99
N GLY A 152 13.06 8.40 3.91
CA GLY A 152 11.99 8.09 2.95
C GLY A 152 11.61 6.62 3.08
N TYR A 153 10.79 6.10 2.17
CA TYR A 153 10.52 4.66 2.09
C TYR A 153 11.76 3.95 1.54
N PRO A 154 12.34 2.99 2.26
CA PRO A 154 13.54 2.30 1.79
C PRO A 154 13.26 1.38 0.61
N PHE A 155 12.10 0.71 0.59
CA PHE A 155 11.71 -0.25 -0.44
C PHE A 155 10.30 0.08 -0.94
N PRO A 156 10.16 1.07 -1.85
CA PRO A 156 8.84 1.47 -2.35
C PRO A 156 8.23 0.47 -3.34
N ILE A 157 9.04 -0.39 -3.92
CA ILE A 157 8.61 -1.47 -4.83
C ILE A 157 9.08 -2.78 -4.21
N ALA A 158 8.17 -3.78 -4.12
CA ALA A 158 8.41 -5.10 -3.57
C ALA A 158 8.39 -6.18 -4.66
#